data_4385cd6efea199e84759838719a98893
#
_entry.id   4385cd6efea199e84759838719a98893
#
_cell.length_a   1.000
_cell.length_b   1.000
_cell.length_c   1.000
_cell.angle_alpha   90.00
_cell.angle_beta   90.00
_cell.angle_gamma   90.00
#
_symmetry.space_group_name_H-M   'P 1'
#
loop_
_entity.id
_entity.type
_entity.pdbx_description
1 polymer ?
#
loop_
_entity_poly.entity_id
_entity_poly.type
_entity_poly.pdbx_seq_one_letter_code
_entity_poly.pdbx_strand_id
1 'polypeptide(L)'
;MKSNYLRHFVTACICLSAVLGSRTAAAQSGVAPCSLLTSAQVTAAVGVSVGAAQPIATTGCSWTAPHMIVTLSLWDGSKWDQMKTPVPGMNRTAVSGLGDDAFYTTMGPASGKQTATLTVKKGSTAYLIKVYGPNVTDQMSMEKALAGNVLANL
;
A
#
# COMPACT_ATOMS: atom_id res chain seq x y z
N MET A 1 45.70 70.19 -23.65
CA MET A 1 46.28 69.03 -24.32
C MET A 1 45.98 67.85 -23.43
N LYS A 2 44.91 67.14 -23.57
CA LYS A 2 44.57 66.05 -24.51
C LYS A 2 45.34 64.78 -24.17
N SER A 3 44.70 63.80 -23.60
CA SER A 3 44.75 62.43 -24.13
C SER A 3 43.68 61.57 -23.48
N ASN A 4 42.90 60.98 -24.33
CA ASN A 4 41.82 60.02 -24.04
C ASN A 4 42.42 58.66 -23.72
N TYR A 5 42.01 58.03 -22.66
CA TYR A 5 42.14 56.58 -22.48
C TYR A 5 40.78 55.95 -22.26
N LEU A 6 40.33 55.37 -23.30
CA LEU A 6 39.18 54.49 -23.40
C LEU A 6 39.52 53.19 -22.69
N ARG A 7 38.97 52.90 -21.56
CA ARG A 7 39.09 51.63 -20.84
C ARG A 7 37.85 50.80 -21.14
N HIS A 8 38.03 49.78 -21.97
CA HIS A 8 37.05 48.72 -22.19
C HIS A 8 36.92 47.89 -20.89
N PHE A 9 35.77 47.99 -20.23
CA PHE A 9 35.37 47.02 -19.23
C PHE A 9 34.74 45.84 -19.92
N VAL A 10 35.47 44.72 -19.98
CA VAL A 10 34.95 43.44 -20.38
C VAL A 10 34.17 42.88 -19.19
N THR A 11 32.85 42.92 -19.28
CA THR A 11 31.96 42.33 -18.31
C THR A 11 31.89 40.83 -18.56
N ALA A 12 32.59 40.04 -17.78
CA ALA A 12 32.50 38.58 -17.78
C ALA A 12 31.16 38.16 -17.14
N CYS A 13 30.25 37.72 -17.98
CA CYS A 13 28.95 37.15 -17.55
C CYS A 13 29.18 35.72 -17.10
N ILE A 14 29.29 35.49 -15.79
CA ILE A 14 29.37 34.17 -15.20
C ILE A 14 27.95 33.58 -15.18
N CYS A 15 27.62 32.73 -16.15
CA CYS A 15 26.39 31.95 -16.16
C CYS A 15 26.50 30.84 -15.09
N LEU A 16 25.91 31.08 -13.95
CA LEU A 16 25.73 30.07 -12.89
C LEU A 16 24.61 29.12 -13.30
N SER A 17 24.97 28.00 -13.93
CA SER A 17 24.03 26.93 -14.29
C SER A 17 23.59 26.22 -13.03
N ALA A 18 22.42 26.56 -12.50
CA ALA A 18 21.74 25.84 -11.44
C ALA A 18 21.30 24.46 -11.99
N VAL A 19 22.05 23.42 -11.67
CA VAL A 19 21.64 22.03 -11.88
C VAL A 19 20.49 21.72 -10.92
N LEU A 20 19.25 21.88 -11.39
CA LEU A 20 18.07 21.34 -10.72
C LEU A 20 18.15 19.82 -10.76
N GLY A 21 18.71 19.25 -9.72
CA GLY A 21 18.68 17.80 -9.48
C GLY A 21 17.23 17.37 -9.31
N SER A 22 16.62 16.84 -10.37
CA SER A 22 15.35 16.14 -10.32
C SER A 22 15.53 14.94 -9.38
N ARG A 23 15.03 15.07 -8.14
CA ARG A 23 14.84 13.91 -7.25
C ARG A 23 13.76 13.06 -7.90
N THR A 24 14.17 12.05 -8.64
CA THR A 24 13.28 10.96 -9.00
C THR A 24 12.85 10.31 -7.70
N ALA A 25 11.62 10.61 -7.27
CA ALA A 25 10.94 9.80 -6.27
C ALA A 25 10.97 8.37 -6.82
N ALA A 26 11.60 7.44 -6.09
CA ALA A 26 11.58 6.04 -6.42
C ALA A 26 10.10 5.64 -6.56
N ALA A 27 9.68 5.32 -7.78
CA ALA A 27 8.36 4.78 -8.04
C ALA A 27 8.27 3.47 -7.26
N GLN A 28 7.50 3.48 -6.18
CA GLN A 28 6.99 2.26 -5.58
C GLN A 28 6.31 1.48 -6.71
N SER A 29 6.57 0.18 -6.79
CA SER A 29 6.10 -0.77 -7.80
C SER A 29 4.85 -0.28 -8.51
N GLY A 30 4.94 -0.02 -9.82
CA GLY A 30 3.95 0.75 -10.58
C GLY A 30 2.55 0.13 -10.72
N VAL A 31 2.14 -0.72 -9.77
CA VAL A 31 0.84 -1.39 -9.72
C VAL A 31 -0.12 -0.52 -8.91
N ALA A 32 -1.19 -0.06 -9.54
CA ALA A 32 -2.24 0.68 -8.85
C ALA A 32 -3.04 -0.27 -7.93
N PRO A 33 -3.21 0.02 -6.61
CA PRO A 33 -3.90 -0.88 -5.69
C PRO A 33 -5.32 -1.25 -6.14
N CYS A 34 -6.06 -0.30 -6.71
CA CYS A 34 -7.43 -0.51 -7.15
C CYS A 34 -7.56 -1.35 -8.43
N SER A 35 -6.46 -1.64 -9.15
CA SER A 35 -6.47 -2.54 -10.31
C SER A 35 -6.31 -4.01 -9.93
N LEU A 36 -5.90 -4.31 -8.69
CA LEU A 36 -5.64 -5.66 -8.23
C LEU A 36 -6.90 -6.46 -7.88
N LEU A 37 -8.00 -5.76 -7.57
CA LEU A 37 -9.29 -6.38 -7.26
C LEU A 37 -10.41 -5.63 -7.95
N THR A 38 -11.29 -6.34 -8.62
CA THR A 38 -12.55 -5.77 -9.14
C THR A 38 -13.63 -5.81 -8.06
N SER A 39 -14.64 -4.92 -8.14
CA SER A 39 -15.79 -4.95 -7.24
C SER A 39 -16.54 -6.29 -7.29
N ALA A 40 -16.55 -6.96 -8.46
CA ALA A 40 -17.15 -8.29 -8.61
C ALA A 40 -16.40 -9.36 -7.79
N GLN A 41 -15.05 -9.36 -7.83
CA GLN A 41 -14.23 -10.27 -7.02
C GLN A 41 -14.41 -10.01 -5.53
N VAL A 42 -14.46 -8.73 -5.13
CA VAL A 42 -14.70 -8.37 -3.72
C VAL A 42 -16.09 -8.84 -3.29
N THR A 43 -17.14 -8.57 -4.10
CA THR A 43 -18.52 -9.02 -3.84
C THR A 43 -18.58 -10.55 -3.68
N ALA A 44 -17.92 -11.31 -4.56
CA ALA A 44 -17.88 -12.77 -4.48
C ALA A 44 -17.21 -13.29 -3.20
N ALA A 45 -16.12 -12.61 -2.76
CA ALA A 45 -15.38 -13.00 -1.58
C ALA A 45 -16.13 -12.68 -0.26
N VAL A 46 -16.83 -11.56 -0.20
CA VAL A 46 -17.50 -11.11 1.03
C VAL A 46 -18.99 -11.45 1.09
N GLY A 47 -19.59 -11.94 -0.01
CA GLY A 47 -20.98 -12.38 -0.08
C GLY A 47 -22.02 -11.26 -0.10
N VAL A 48 -21.61 -9.99 -0.20
CA VAL A 48 -22.49 -8.82 -0.31
C VAL A 48 -21.99 -7.88 -1.38
N SER A 49 -22.93 -7.23 -2.09
CA SER A 49 -22.59 -6.26 -3.15
C SER A 49 -21.80 -5.08 -2.56
N VAL A 50 -20.65 -4.78 -3.15
CA VAL A 50 -19.84 -3.62 -2.78
C VAL A 50 -19.92 -2.53 -3.85
N GLY A 51 -19.69 -1.30 -3.45
CA GLY A 51 -19.56 -0.16 -4.35
C GLY A 51 -18.31 -0.19 -5.21
N ALA A 52 -18.12 0.83 -6.03
CA ALA A 52 -16.93 1.01 -6.83
C ALA A 52 -15.68 1.15 -5.94
N ALA A 53 -14.53 0.68 -6.46
CA ALA A 53 -13.23 0.85 -5.84
C ALA A 53 -12.90 2.34 -5.62
N GLN A 54 -12.48 2.68 -4.42
CA GLN A 54 -12.09 4.03 -4.03
C GLN A 54 -10.62 4.05 -3.61
N PRO A 55 -9.77 4.84 -4.26
CA PRO A 55 -8.38 4.98 -3.85
C PRO A 55 -8.25 5.54 -2.42
N ILE A 56 -7.33 4.98 -1.64
CA ILE A 56 -6.90 5.49 -0.35
C ILE A 56 -5.43 5.89 -0.47
N ALA A 57 -5.16 7.18 -0.52
CA ALA A 57 -3.83 7.69 -0.82
C ALA A 57 -3.24 7.04 -2.10
N THR A 58 -1.92 6.87 -2.16
CA THR A 58 -1.22 6.30 -3.33
C THR A 58 -1.05 4.78 -3.27
N THR A 59 -1.24 4.19 -2.10
CA THR A 59 -0.90 2.78 -1.85
C THR A 59 -2.08 1.93 -1.42
N GLY A 60 -3.28 2.48 -1.38
CA GLY A 60 -4.45 1.76 -0.90
C GLY A 60 -5.67 1.85 -1.81
N CYS A 61 -6.59 0.92 -1.61
CA CYS A 61 -7.91 0.89 -2.20
C CYS A 61 -8.95 0.39 -1.21
N SER A 62 -10.18 0.90 -1.31
CA SER A 62 -11.30 0.44 -0.48
C SER A 62 -12.55 0.16 -1.30
N TRP A 63 -13.36 -0.76 -0.80
CA TRP A 63 -14.70 -1.08 -1.27
C TRP A 63 -15.65 -1.05 -0.09
N THR A 64 -16.79 -0.43 -0.26
CA THR A 64 -17.77 -0.24 0.82
C THR A 64 -19.07 -0.96 0.48
N ALA A 65 -19.62 -1.68 1.45
CA ALA A 65 -20.96 -2.24 1.45
C ALA A 65 -21.73 -1.76 2.71
N PRO A 66 -23.04 -1.93 2.80
CA PRO A 66 -23.75 -1.68 4.05
C PRO A 66 -23.13 -2.44 5.21
N HIS A 67 -22.65 -1.71 6.21
CA HIS A 67 -22.02 -2.26 7.44
C HIS A 67 -20.71 -3.04 7.23
N MET A 68 -20.04 -2.89 6.07
CA MET A 68 -18.77 -3.56 5.79
C MET A 68 -17.85 -2.67 4.96
N ILE A 69 -16.56 -2.73 5.26
CA ILE A 69 -15.51 -2.11 4.45
C ILE A 69 -14.42 -3.14 4.20
N VAL A 70 -13.97 -3.21 2.95
CA VAL A 70 -12.79 -3.98 2.55
C VAL A 70 -11.68 -3.00 2.18
N THR A 71 -10.48 -3.22 2.67
CA THR A 71 -9.30 -2.42 2.31
C THR A 71 -8.17 -3.30 1.83
N LEU A 72 -7.47 -2.82 0.81
CA LEU A 72 -6.22 -3.34 0.30
C LEU A 72 -5.17 -2.23 0.41
N SER A 73 -4.01 -2.53 1.00
CA SER A 73 -2.89 -1.60 1.08
C SER A 73 -1.62 -2.29 0.56
N LEU A 74 -0.90 -1.63 -0.33
CA LEU A 74 0.39 -2.10 -0.85
C LEU A 74 1.54 -1.50 -0.06
N TRP A 75 2.57 -2.30 0.15
CA TRP A 75 3.78 -1.94 0.87
C TRP A 75 5.01 -2.46 0.13
N ASP A 76 6.14 -1.83 0.37
CA ASP A 76 7.43 -2.33 -0.08
C ASP A 76 7.79 -3.60 0.70
N GLY A 77 8.01 -4.70 -0.01
CA GLY A 77 8.39 -5.98 0.58
C GLY A 77 9.74 -5.96 1.31
N SER A 78 10.58 -4.94 1.07
CA SER A 78 11.81 -4.72 1.86
C SER A 78 11.52 -4.42 3.34
N LYS A 79 10.30 -3.99 3.65
CA LYS A 79 9.84 -3.74 5.03
C LYS A 79 9.26 -4.98 5.72
N TRP A 80 9.35 -6.17 5.09
CA TRP A 80 8.72 -7.39 5.59
C TRP A 80 9.10 -7.74 7.03
N ASP A 81 10.40 -7.72 7.35
CA ASP A 81 10.87 -8.05 8.69
C ASP A 81 10.42 -7.03 9.74
N GLN A 82 10.32 -5.77 9.36
CA GLN A 82 9.74 -4.73 10.20
C GLN A 82 8.25 -4.98 10.46
N MET A 83 7.50 -5.41 9.44
CA MET A 83 6.08 -5.76 9.59
C MET A 83 5.88 -6.98 10.51
N LYS A 84 6.88 -7.85 10.61
CA LYS A 84 6.89 -9.02 11.51
C LYS A 84 7.37 -8.70 12.92
N THR A 85 7.81 -7.49 13.22
CA THR A 85 8.22 -7.12 14.58
C THR A 85 7.04 -7.23 15.54
N PRO A 86 7.20 -7.95 16.68
CA PRO A 86 6.14 -8.08 17.67
C PRO A 86 5.71 -6.73 18.22
N VAL A 87 4.41 -6.52 18.33
CA VAL A 87 3.80 -5.33 18.95
C VAL A 87 2.97 -5.80 20.14
N PRO A 88 3.13 -5.19 21.33
CA PRO A 88 2.33 -5.52 22.50
C PRO A 88 0.82 -5.45 22.22
N GLY A 89 0.08 -6.47 22.64
CA GLY A 89 -1.37 -6.56 22.40
C GLY A 89 -1.79 -7.06 21.03
N MET A 90 -0.84 -7.38 20.14
CA MET A 90 -1.08 -8.03 18.86
C MET A 90 -0.68 -9.49 18.90
N ASN A 91 -1.56 -10.37 18.42
CA ASN A 91 -1.23 -11.77 18.16
C ASN A 91 -0.97 -11.96 16.69
N ARG A 92 0.02 -12.82 16.36
CA ARG A 92 0.35 -13.14 14.98
C ARG A 92 0.28 -14.64 14.77
N THR A 93 -0.38 -15.04 13.68
CA THR A 93 -0.51 -16.45 13.29
C THR A 93 -0.05 -16.60 11.85
N ALA A 94 0.91 -17.49 11.60
CA ALA A 94 1.40 -17.78 10.25
C ALA A 94 0.27 -18.38 9.39
N VAL A 95 0.28 -18.03 8.10
CA VAL A 95 -0.65 -18.55 7.09
C VAL A 95 0.15 -19.17 5.98
N SER A 96 -0.15 -20.43 5.66
CA SER A 96 0.48 -21.15 4.56
C SER A 96 -0.32 -21.04 3.26
N GLY A 97 0.37 -21.22 2.12
CA GLY A 97 -0.26 -21.30 0.79
C GLY A 97 -0.64 -19.95 0.18
N LEU A 98 -0.16 -18.84 0.74
CA LEU A 98 -0.37 -17.49 0.19
C LEU A 98 0.98 -16.80 0.00
N GLY A 99 1.30 -16.47 -1.25
CA GLY A 99 2.54 -15.76 -1.60
C GLY A 99 3.79 -16.52 -1.19
N ASP A 100 4.85 -15.77 -0.86
CA ASP A 100 6.13 -16.31 -0.38
C ASP A 100 6.13 -16.46 1.15
N ASP A 101 5.37 -15.60 1.85
CA ASP A 101 5.15 -15.62 3.30
C ASP A 101 3.86 -14.86 3.62
N ALA A 102 3.11 -15.29 4.63
CA ALA A 102 1.89 -14.63 5.05
C ALA A 102 1.60 -14.85 6.53
N PHE A 103 0.92 -13.88 7.14
CA PHE A 103 0.43 -14.00 8.52
C PHE A 103 -0.83 -13.19 8.76
N TYR A 104 -1.64 -13.64 9.70
CA TYR A 104 -2.67 -12.83 10.34
C TYR A 104 -2.10 -12.07 11.53
N THR A 105 -2.48 -10.81 11.61
CA THR A 105 -2.36 -10.04 12.86
C THR A 105 -3.75 -9.85 13.43
N THR A 106 -3.97 -10.26 14.67
CA THR A 106 -5.23 -10.01 15.40
C THR A 106 -4.97 -9.07 16.56
N MET A 107 -5.91 -8.14 16.77
CA MET A 107 -5.89 -7.16 17.84
C MET A 107 -7.24 -7.14 18.54
N GLY A 108 -7.22 -7.03 19.85
CA GLY A 108 -8.41 -6.99 20.69
C GLY A 108 -8.36 -8.01 21.84
N PRO A 109 -9.25 -7.91 22.81
CA PRO A 109 -9.31 -8.84 23.93
C PRO A 109 -9.70 -10.24 23.46
N ALA A 110 -9.13 -11.28 24.06
CA ALA A 110 -9.41 -12.68 23.71
C ALA A 110 -10.89 -13.05 23.86
N SER A 111 -11.60 -12.38 24.74
CA SER A 111 -13.03 -12.59 25.03
C SER A 111 -13.97 -11.68 24.24
N GLY A 112 -13.45 -10.81 23.35
CA GLY A 112 -14.22 -9.82 22.62
C GLY A 112 -14.06 -9.93 21.10
N LYS A 113 -14.69 -8.98 20.38
CA LYS A 113 -14.54 -8.89 18.92
C LYS A 113 -13.10 -8.51 18.59
N GLN A 114 -12.40 -9.42 17.93
CA GLN A 114 -11.05 -9.17 17.42
C GLN A 114 -11.13 -8.61 16.01
N THR A 115 -10.23 -7.71 15.68
CA THR A 115 -9.97 -7.32 14.28
C THR A 115 -8.79 -8.12 13.76
N ALA A 116 -8.96 -8.73 12.61
CA ALA A 116 -7.89 -9.42 11.91
C ALA A 116 -7.41 -8.58 10.72
N THR A 117 -6.19 -8.80 10.30
CA THR A 117 -5.60 -8.24 9.08
C THR A 117 -4.68 -9.29 8.51
N LEU A 118 -4.95 -9.70 7.27
CA LEU A 118 -4.06 -10.59 6.53
C LEU A 118 -2.96 -9.77 5.87
N THR A 119 -1.73 -10.16 6.11
CA THR A 119 -0.54 -9.58 5.50
C THR A 119 0.15 -10.67 4.69
N VAL A 120 0.46 -10.39 3.42
CA VAL A 120 1.06 -11.31 2.47
C VAL A 120 2.26 -10.66 1.80
N LYS A 121 3.34 -11.42 1.59
CA LYS A 121 4.51 -11.04 0.79
C LYS A 121 4.52 -11.81 -0.52
N LYS A 122 4.85 -11.12 -1.61
CA LYS A 122 5.13 -11.71 -2.92
C LYS A 122 6.26 -10.94 -3.60
N GLY A 123 7.41 -11.55 -3.71
CA GLY A 123 8.61 -10.91 -4.26
C GLY A 123 8.99 -9.62 -3.52
N SER A 124 9.06 -8.52 -4.25
CA SER A 124 9.36 -7.19 -3.70
C SER A 124 8.13 -6.44 -3.16
N THR A 125 6.94 -7.03 -3.23
CA THR A 125 5.69 -6.40 -2.78
C THR A 125 5.16 -7.11 -1.54
N ALA A 126 4.67 -6.34 -0.59
CA ALA A 126 3.81 -6.83 0.48
C ALA A 126 2.45 -6.13 0.40
N TYR A 127 1.40 -6.80 0.83
CA TYR A 127 0.07 -6.20 0.88
C TYR A 127 -0.70 -6.66 2.09
N LEU A 128 -1.59 -5.78 2.55
CA LEU A 128 -2.48 -6.00 3.66
C LEU A 128 -3.92 -5.98 3.16
N ILE A 129 -4.68 -6.99 3.55
CA ILE A 129 -6.13 -7.04 3.32
C ILE A 129 -6.83 -7.05 4.67
N LYS A 130 -7.85 -6.23 4.77
CA LYS A 130 -8.71 -6.18 5.94
C LYS A 130 -10.16 -6.08 5.52
N VAL A 131 -10.97 -6.98 6.08
CA VAL A 131 -12.43 -6.95 5.99
C VAL A 131 -12.97 -6.63 7.38
N TYR A 132 -13.72 -5.56 7.53
CA TYR A 132 -14.24 -5.19 8.84
C TYR A 132 -15.66 -4.62 8.77
N GLY A 133 -16.42 -4.85 9.81
CA GLY A 133 -17.79 -4.40 9.95
C GLY A 133 -18.47 -5.07 11.15
N PRO A 134 -19.61 -4.55 11.62
CA PRO A 134 -20.28 -5.08 12.81
C PRO A 134 -20.75 -6.53 12.67
N ASN A 135 -21.07 -6.96 11.44
CA ASN A 135 -21.66 -8.27 11.16
C ASN A 135 -20.69 -9.24 10.45
N VAL A 136 -19.40 -8.93 10.39
CA VAL A 136 -18.40 -9.82 9.77
C VAL A 136 -18.08 -10.95 10.75
N THR A 137 -18.44 -12.19 10.38
CA THR A 137 -18.24 -13.39 11.21
C THR A 137 -17.10 -14.27 10.73
N ASP A 138 -16.83 -14.31 9.43
CA ASP A 138 -15.79 -15.14 8.82
C ASP A 138 -14.74 -14.28 8.10
N GLN A 139 -14.19 -13.34 8.84
CA GLN A 139 -13.21 -12.37 8.33
C GLN A 139 -12.01 -13.06 7.66
N MET A 140 -11.48 -14.11 8.28
CA MET A 140 -10.26 -14.76 7.81
C MET A 140 -10.46 -15.48 6.46
N SER A 141 -11.59 -16.14 6.23
CA SER A 141 -11.89 -16.77 4.93
C SER A 141 -12.07 -15.76 3.82
N MET A 142 -12.78 -14.66 4.12
CA MET A 142 -12.96 -13.55 3.17
C MET A 142 -11.61 -12.95 2.76
N GLU A 143 -10.74 -12.65 3.73
CA GLU A 143 -9.42 -12.08 3.48
C GLU A 143 -8.52 -13.04 2.69
N LYS A 144 -8.58 -14.36 2.95
CA LYS A 144 -7.86 -15.37 2.16
C LYS A 144 -8.31 -15.42 0.71
N ALA A 145 -9.62 -15.41 0.47
CA ALA A 145 -10.16 -15.40 -0.88
C ALA A 145 -9.73 -14.16 -1.67
N LEU A 146 -9.78 -12.99 -1.02
CA LEU A 146 -9.29 -11.73 -1.59
C LEU A 146 -7.79 -11.77 -1.87
N ALA A 147 -7.00 -12.33 -0.95
CA ALA A 147 -5.55 -12.43 -1.12
C ALA A 147 -5.18 -13.32 -2.31
N GLY A 148 -5.90 -14.41 -2.55
CA GLY A 148 -5.72 -15.25 -3.74
C GLY A 148 -5.96 -14.47 -5.03
N ASN A 149 -7.01 -13.65 -5.08
CA ASN A 149 -7.29 -12.79 -6.23
C ASN A 149 -6.21 -11.71 -6.44
N VAL A 150 -5.68 -11.11 -5.38
CA VAL A 150 -4.57 -10.15 -5.47
C VAL A 150 -3.32 -10.82 -6.03
N LEU A 151 -2.98 -12.04 -5.54
CA LEU A 151 -1.81 -12.78 -6.03
C LEU A 151 -1.89 -13.13 -7.51
N ALA A 152 -3.10 -13.35 -8.04
CA ALA A 152 -3.29 -13.63 -9.47
C ALA A 152 -3.09 -12.40 -10.37
N ASN A 153 -3.08 -11.18 -9.80
CA ASN A 153 -2.99 -9.91 -10.51
C ASN A 153 -1.70 -9.12 -10.18
N LEU A 154 -0.83 -9.67 -9.33
CA LEU A 154 0.52 -9.15 -9.03
C LEU A 154 1.54 -9.73 -10.01
#